data_a37e27525877236232fb28306822ce7a
#
_entry.id   a37e27525877236232fb28306822ce7a
#
_cell.length_a   1.000
_cell.length_b   1.000
_cell.length_c   1.000
_cell.angle_alpha   90.00
_cell.angle_beta   90.00
_cell.angle_gamma   90.00
#
_symmetry.space_group_name_H-M   'P 1'
#
loop_
_entity.id
_entity.type
_entity.pdbx_description
1 polymer ?
#
loop_
_entity_poly.entity_id
_entity_poly.type
_entity_poly.pdbx_seq_one_letter_code
_entity_poly.pdbx_strand_id
1 'polypeptide(L)'
;MRIALAGTGYVGLSMAVLLSQHNHVTAVDIVPEKVDLINKRKSPIQDEYIEKYLAEKELDLTATLDAKMAYKDAEFIIIAAPTNYDSQKNYFDTSAVEKVIETVVSYNTDAYMIIKSTIPVGYTEQIRKKYNTDKIMFSPEFLRESKALYDNLYPSRIIVGVDENDKNSVDAAHQFARLLQEGAIKEDIPTLFMGFTEAEAVKLFSNTYLALRVAYFNELDTYAEVRGLDTKQIIE
;
A
#
# COMPACT_ATOMS: atom_id res chain seq x y z
N MET A 1 -6.27 17.73 -3.77
CA MET A 1 -4.80 17.63 -3.60
C MET A 1 -4.18 17.01 -4.83
N ARG A 2 -2.87 17.19 -5.04
CA ARG A 2 -2.11 16.47 -6.09
C ARG A 2 -1.37 15.31 -5.44
N ILE A 3 -1.69 14.10 -5.89
CA ILE A 3 -1.13 12.87 -5.34
C ILE A 3 -0.49 12.09 -6.46
N ALA A 4 0.76 11.67 -6.28
CA ALA A 4 1.39 10.73 -7.20
C ALA A 4 1.47 9.33 -6.56
N LEU A 5 1.53 8.31 -7.39
CA LEU A 5 1.56 6.94 -6.95
C LEU A 5 2.56 6.15 -7.79
N ALA A 6 3.48 5.45 -7.14
CA ALA A 6 4.51 4.64 -7.78
C ALA A 6 4.15 3.15 -7.72
N GLY A 7 3.91 2.56 -8.89
CA GLY A 7 3.49 1.18 -9.08
C GLY A 7 1.97 1.01 -9.18
N THR A 8 1.52 0.25 -10.18
CA THR A 8 0.09 -0.01 -10.45
C THR A 8 -0.26 -1.50 -10.32
N GLY A 9 0.31 -2.16 -9.31
CA GLY A 9 -0.15 -3.45 -8.83
C GLY A 9 -1.44 -3.33 -8.00
N TYR A 10 -1.84 -4.40 -7.29
CA TYR A 10 -3.06 -4.41 -6.49
C TYR A 10 -3.11 -3.28 -5.46
N VAL A 11 -2.04 -3.08 -4.70
CA VAL A 11 -1.95 -2.00 -3.70
C VAL A 11 -2.02 -0.64 -4.37
N GLY A 12 -1.16 -0.39 -5.36
CA GLY A 12 -1.07 0.92 -5.98
C GLY A 12 -2.33 1.30 -6.76
N LEU A 13 -2.82 0.44 -7.64
CA LEU A 13 -3.98 0.79 -8.46
C LEU A 13 -5.25 0.96 -7.62
N SER A 14 -5.47 0.12 -6.59
CA SER A 14 -6.61 0.30 -5.71
C SER A 14 -6.54 1.62 -4.93
N MET A 15 -5.35 2.04 -4.49
CA MET A 15 -5.14 3.34 -3.86
C MET A 15 -5.34 4.49 -4.85
N ALA A 16 -4.86 4.35 -6.10
CA ALA A 16 -5.05 5.36 -7.13
C ALA A 16 -6.53 5.59 -7.43
N VAL A 17 -7.30 4.51 -7.57
CA VAL A 17 -8.76 4.58 -7.77
C VAL A 17 -9.47 5.17 -6.55
N LEU A 18 -9.11 4.73 -5.34
CA LEU A 18 -9.69 5.25 -4.09
C LEU A 18 -9.54 6.76 -3.98
N LEU A 19 -8.32 7.25 -4.15
CA LEU A 19 -7.97 8.65 -3.93
C LEU A 19 -8.43 9.57 -5.06
N SER A 20 -8.49 9.06 -6.30
CA SER A 20 -8.91 9.85 -7.47
C SER A 20 -10.40 10.19 -7.49
N GLN A 21 -11.18 9.66 -6.59
CA GLN A 21 -12.59 10.08 -6.39
C GLN A 21 -12.70 11.55 -5.93
N HIS A 22 -11.68 12.05 -5.21
CA HIS A 22 -11.71 13.38 -4.58
C HIS A 22 -10.42 14.20 -4.82
N ASN A 23 -9.42 13.63 -5.50
CA ASN A 23 -8.10 14.25 -5.67
C ASN A 23 -7.58 14.03 -7.08
N HIS A 24 -6.67 14.93 -7.52
CA HIS A 24 -5.92 14.72 -8.75
C HIS A 24 -4.81 13.68 -8.53
N VAL A 25 -4.93 12.51 -9.15
CA VAL A 25 -4.00 11.40 -8.97
C VAL A 25 -3.26 11.08 -10.27
N THR A 26 -1.93 11.02 -10.19
CA THR A 26 -1.07 10.59 -11.29
C THR A 26 -0.37 9.27 -10.90
N ALA A 27 -0.76 8.17 -11.53
CA ALA A 27 -0.16 6.86 -11.32
C ALA A 27 1.05 6.67 -12.26
N VAL A 28 2.17 6.20 -11.69
CA VAL A 28 3.40 5.92 -12.41
C VAL A 28 3.62 4.41 -12.44
N ASP A 29 3.84 3.86 -13.62
CA ASP A 29 4.30 2.48 -13.80
C ASP A 29 5.40 2.44 -14.87
N ILE A 30 6.20 1.39 -14.85
CA ILE A 30 7.27 1.17 -15.84
C ILE A 30 6.79 0.36 -17.07
N VAL A 31 5.58 -0.18 -17.02
CA VAL A 31 4.99 -1.03 -18.07
C VAL A 31 4.02 -0.19 -18.91
N PRO A 32 4.36 0.09 -20.18
CA PRO A 32 3.54 0.95 -21.07
C PRO A 32 2.10 0.46 -21.24
N GLU A 33 1.90 -0.86 -21.32
CA GLU A 33 0.59 -1.47 -21.52
C GLU A 33 -0.34 -1.21 -20.35
N LYS A 34 0.18 -1.19 -19.10
CA LYS A 34 -0.59 -0.86 -17.92
C LYS A 34 -1.03 0.61 -17.93
N VAL A 35 -0.11 1.51 -18.27
CA VAL A 35 -0.38 2.95 -18.40
C VAL A 35 -1.48 3.19 -19.44
N ASP A 36 -1.38 2.55 -20.58
CA ASP A 36 -2.37 2.64 -21.66
C ASP A 36 -3.75 2.15 -21.23
N LEU A 37 -3.81 1.01 -20.54
CA LEU A 37 -5.07 0.45 -20.03
C LEU A 37 -5.74 1.39 -19.04
N ILE A 38 -5.01 1.90 -18.04
CA ILE A 38 -5.56 2.80 -17.01
C ILE A 38 -6.11 4.08 -17.66
N ASN A 39 -5.38 4.69 -18.60
CA ASN A 39 -5.81 5.88 -19.31
C ASN A 39 -7.06 5.62 -20.21
N LYS A 40 -7.25 4.38 -20.66
CA LYS A 40 -8.48 3.93 -21.36
C LYS A 40 -9.58 3.46 -20.41
N ARG A 41 -9.44 3.71 -19.10
CA ARG A 41 -10.40 3.28 -18.06
C ARG A 41 -10.59 1.77 -18.02
N LYS A 42 -9.52 1.01 -18.24
CA LYS A 42 -9.49 -0.45 -18.14
C LYS A 42 -8.48 -0.88 -17.08
N SER A 43 -8.82 -1.88 -16.29
CA SER A 43 -7.92 -2.42 -15.28
C SER A 43 -6.84 -3.31 -15.92
N PRO A 44 -5.55 -3.11 -15.59
CA PRO A 44 -4.47 -4.03 -15.98
C PRO A 44 -4.34 -5.23 -15.04
N ILE A 45 -5.17 -5.31 -13.98
CA ILE A 45 -5.18 -6.38 -12.99
C ILE A 45 -6.62 -6.86 -12.77
N GLN A 46 -6.76 -8.09 -12.29
CA GLN A 46 -8.07 -8.71 -12.04
C GLN A 46 -8.60 -8.30 -10.66
N ASP A 47 -9.48 -7.29 -10.63
CA ASP A 47 -10.20 -6.83 -9.44
C ASP A 47 -11.53 -6.22 -9.87
N GLU A 48 -12.63 -6.87 -9.53
CA GLU A 48 -13.99 -6.51 -9.96
C GLU A 48 -14.35 -5.06 -9.60
N TYR A 49 -13.96 -4.61 -8.41
CA TYR A 49 -14.26 -3.25 -7.96
C TYR A 49 -13.42 -2.19 -8.68
N ILE A 50 -12.14 -2.49 -8.98
CA ILE A 50 -11.29 -1.59 -9.77
C ILE A 50 -11.87 -1.47 -11.20
N GLU A 51 -12.22 -2.59 -11.83
CA GLU A 51 -12.82 -2.61 -13.16
C GLU A 51 -14.10 -1.78 -13.21
N LYS A 52 -14.99 -2.00 -12.23
CA LYS A 52 -16.24 -1.25 -12.10
C LYS A 52 -16.02 0.24 -11.90
N TYR A 53 -15.12 0.64 -10.98
CA TYR A 53 -14.88 2.05 -10.68
C TYR A 53 -14.23 2.78 -11.85
N LEU A 54 -13.27 2.15 -12.54
CA LEU A 54 -12.68 2.73 -13.75
C LEU A 54 -13.71 2.94 -14.85
N ALA A 55 -14.69 2.04 -15.01
CA ALA A 55 -15.70 2.12 -16.04
C ALA A 55 -16.84 3.09 -15.71
N GLU A 56 -17.26 3.19 -14.44
CA GLU A 56 -18.51 3.84 -14.06
C GLU A 56 -18.33 5.16 -13.27
N LYS A 57 -17.18 5.38 -12.64
CA LYS A 57 -16.96 6.55 -11.79
C LYS A 57 -16.19 7.65 -12.52
N GLU A 58 -16.52 8.89 -12.19
CA GLU A 58 -15.69 10.03 -12.54
C GLU A 58 -14.47 10.03 -11.61
N LEU A 59 -13.31 9.70 -12.16
CA LEU A 59 -12.05 9.62 -11.45
C LEU A 59 -11.07 10.62 -12.07
N ASP A 60 -10.51 11.52 -11.26
CA ASP A 60 -9.42 12.39 -11.69
C ASP A 60 -8.09 11.62 -11.60
N LEU A 61 -7.97 10.62 -12.47
CA LEU A 61 -6.87 9.66 -12.54
C LEU A 61 -6.22 9.69 -13.92
N THR A 62 -4.91 9.91 -13.95
CA THR A 62 -4.07 9.72 -15.12
C THR A 62 -2.94 8.76 -14.81
N ALA A 63 -2.42 8.05 -15.83
CA ALA A 63 -1.26 7.19 -15.67
C ALA A 63 -0.16 7.64 -16.66
N THR A 64 1.10 7.47 -16.24
CA THR A 64 2.26 7.90 -17.02
C THR A 64 3.48 7.02 -16.78
N LEU A 65 4.40 7.01 -17.77
CA LEU A 65 5.76 6.47 -17.61
C LEU A 65 6.74 7.52 -17.08
N ASP A 66 6.35 8.81 -17.08
CA ASP A 66 7.21 9.92 -16.67
C ASP A 66 7.06 10.20 -15.17
N ALA A 67 7.90 9.54 -14.39
CA ALA A 67 7.97 9.71 -12.95
C ALA A 67 8.30 11.15 -12.53
N LYS A 68 9.16 11.84 -13.30
CA LYS A 68 9.55 13.23 -13.00
C LYS A 68 8.36 14.17 -13.09
N MET A 69 7.59 14.06 -14.16
CA MET A 69 6.39 14.87 -14.35
C MET A 69 5.36 14.61 -13.24
N ALA A 70 5.18 13.33 -12.87
CA ALA A 70 4.20 12.94 -11.85
C ALA A 70 4.58 13.43 -10.44
N TYR A 71 5.86 13.36 -10.06
CA TYR A 71 6.30 13.64 -8.69
C TYR A 71 6.57 15.12 -8.42
N LYS A 72 6.87 15.91 -9.46
CA LYS A 72 7.36 17.29 -9.33
C LYS A 72 6.47 18.19 -8.47
N ASP A 73 5.17 18.11 -8.64
CA ASP A 73 4.20 19.00 -7.98
C ASP A 73 3.25 18.23 -7.03
N ALA A 74 3.58 16.96 -6.71
CA ALA A 74 2.79 16.15 -5.80
C ALA A 74 3.00 16.58 -4.35
N GLU A 75 1.92 16.61 -3.58
CA GLU A 75 1.94 16.85 -2.13
C GLU A 75 2.17 15.54 -1.36
N PHE A 76 1.60 14.45 -1.86
CA PHE A 76 1.86 13.09 -1.39
C PHE A 76 2.32 12.19 -2.53
N ILE A 77 3.29 11.33 -2.24
CA ILE A 77 3.77 10.31 -3.16
C ILE A 77 3.65 8.95 -2.48
N ILE A 78 2.73 8.13 -2.96
CA ILE A 78 2.47 6.81 -2.40
C ILE A 78 3.36 5.80 -3.13
N ILE A 79 4.17 5.05 -2.39
CA ILE A 79 5.12 4.08 -2.93
C ILE A 79 4.55 2.68 -2.73
N ALA A 80 4.08 2.09 -3.83
CA ALA A 80 3.58 0.71 -3.91
C ALA A 80 4.41 -0.11 -4.91
N ALA A 81 5.72 0.14 -4.93
CA ALA A 81 6.67 -0.60 -5.75
C ALA A 81 6.84 -2.04 -5.22
N PRO A 82 7.12 -3.02 -6.09
CA PRO A 82 7.28 -4.39 -5.65
C PRO A 82 8.48 -4.56 -4.72
N THR A 83 8.31 -5.38 -3.69
CA THR A 83 9.38 -5.83 -2.80
C THR A 83 9.37 -7.36 -2.78
N ASN A 84 10.48 -7.98 -3.15
CA ASN A 84 10.61 -9.42 -3.18
C ASN A 84 11.40 -9.92 -1.97
N TYR A 85 10.93 -11.01 -1.37
CA TYR A 85 11.67 -11.66 -0.30
C TYR A 85 12.47 -12.83 -0.90
N ASP A 86 13.79 -12.77 -0.76
CA ASP A 86 14.71 -13.87 -1.10
C ASP A 86 14.88 -14.77 0.13
N SER A 87 14.22 -15.93 0.13
CA SER A 87 14.25 -16.88 1.25
C SER A 87 15.61 -17.56 1.43
N GLN A 88 16.48 -17.58 0.41
CA GLN A 88 17.81 -18.15 0.51
C GLN A 88 18.79 -17.21 1.21
N LYS A 89 18.61 -15.90 0.99
CA LYS A 89 19.42 -14.84 1.58
C LYS A 89 18.79 -14.24 2.82
N ASN A 90 17.55 -14.61 3.17
CA ASN A 90 16.75 -13.97 4.21
C ASN A 90 16.73 -12.44 4.07
N TYR A 91 16.49 -11.96 2.85
CA TYR A 91 16.63 -10.57 2.49
C TYR A 91 15.40 -10.06 1.74
N PHE A 92 14.94 -8.86 2.12
CA PHE A 92 13.95 -8.12 1.34
C PHE A 92 14.64 -7.22 0.33
N ASP A 93 14.35 -7.41 -0.95
CA ASP A 93 14.80 -6.50 -1.99
C ASP A 93 13.91 -5.25 -2.01
N THR A 94 14.43 -4.18 -1.44
CA THR A 94 13.78 -2.86 -1.39
C THR A 94 14.27 -1.91 -2.48
N SER A 95 15.06 -2.39 -3.44
CA SER A 95 15.71 -1.56 -4.46
C SER A 95 14.73 -0.73 -5.29
N ALA A 96 13.54 -1.29 -5.61
CA ALA A 96 12.51 -0.57 -6.34
C ALA A 96 11.91 0.58 -5.50
N VAL A 97 11.71 0.39 -4.20
CA VAL A 97 11.27 1.43 -3.27
C VAL A 97 12.31 2.54 -3.16
N GLU A 98 13.58 2.17 -2.99
CA GLU A 98 14.69 3.13 -2.90
C GLU A 98 14.82 3.97 -4.19
N LYS A 99 14.70 3.34 -5.36
CA LYS A 99 14.75 4.06 -6.65
C LYS A 99 13.65 5.11 -6.79
N VAL A 100 12.45 4.82 -6.28
CA VAL A 100 11.37 5.82 -6.23
C VAL A 100 11.76 6.97 -5.30
N ILE A 101 12.23 6.68 -4.09
CA ILE A 101 12.67 7.69 -3.12
C ILE A 101 13.78 8.58 -3.69
N GLU A 102 14.80 7.99 -4.33
CA GLU A 102 15.87 8.73 -5.00
C GLU A 102 15.33 9.69 -6.06
N THR A 103 14.38 9.22 -6.86
CA THR A 103 13.76 10.04 -7.89
C THR A 103 13.00 11.21 -7.26
N VAL A 104 12.21 10.95 -6.20
CA VAL A 104 11.45 12.00 -5.50
C VAL A 104 12.37 13.04 -4.89
N VAL A 105 13.36 12.63 -4.12
CA VAL A 105 14.32 13.55 -3.46
C VAL A 105 15.07 14.41 -4.49
N SER A 106 15.28 13.89 -5.70
CA SER A 106 15.94 14.66 -6.78
C SER A 106 15.08 15.74 -7.41
N TYR A 107 13.74 15.65 -7.33
CA TYR A 107 12.83 16.56 -8.04
C TYR A 107 11.83 17.28 -7.14
N ASN A 108 11.51 16.73 -5.99
CA ASN A 108 10.52 17.29 -5.08
C ASN A 108 10.85 16.91 -3.63
N THR A 109 11.51 17.80 -2.93
CA THR A 109 11.90 17.60 -1.52
C THR A 109 10.80 17.92 -0.53
N ASP A 110 9.68 18.51 -0.97
CA ASP A 110 8.58 18.95 -0.12
C ASP A 110 7.47 17.91 0.01
N ALA A 111 7.38 16.97 -0.94
CA ALA A 111 6.37 15.91 -0.91
C ALA A 111 6.58 14.92 0.25
N TYR A 112 5.49 14.55 0.89
CA TYR A 112 5.50 13.42 1.81
C TYR A 112 5.42 12.09 1.04
N MET A 113 6.37 11.22 1.29
CA MET A 113 6.44 9.86 0.71
C MET A 113 5.82 8.85 1.67
N ILE A 114 4.79 8.13 1.22
CA ILE A 114 4.11 7.12 2.02
C ILE A 114 4.45 5.74 1.46
N ILE A 115 5.26 4.98 2.18
CA ILE A 115 5.59 3.60 1.79
C ILE A 115 4.40 2.70 2.14
N LYS A 116 3.85 2.04 1.13
CA LYS A 116 2.80 1.01 1.24
C LYS A 116 3.34 -0.40 0.95
N SER A 117 4.51 -0.49 0.31
CA SER A 117 5.19 -1.74 0.06
C SER A 117 5.59 -2.44 1.36
N THR A 118 5.61 -3.77 1.37
CA THR A 118 6.08 -4.54 2.54
C THR A 118 7.59 -4.36 2.69
N ILE A 119 8.02 -3.89 3.85
CA ILE A 119 9.41 -3.56 4.17
C ILE A 119 9.82 -4.20 5.50
N PRO A 120 11.12 -4.39 5.75
CA PRO A 120 11.63 -4.88 7.02
C PRO A 120 11.35 -3.90 8.17
N VAL A 121 11.26 -4.44 9.40
CA VAL A 121 11.13 -3.62 10.61
C VAL A 121 12.39 -2.76 10.81
N GLY A 122 12.20 -1.45 11.04
CA GLY A 122 13.27 -0.45 11.17
C GLY A 122 13.70 0.19 9.84
N TYR A 123 13.11 -0.23 8.71
CA TYR A 123 13.48 0.29 7.39
C TYR A 123 13.18 1.78 7.23
N THR A 124 12.00 2.24 7.67
CA THR A 124 11.62 3.65 7.50
C THR A 124 12.61 4.60 8.18
N GLU A 125 13.05 4.29 9.38
CA GLU A 125 14.07 5.09 10.07
C GLU A 125 15.43 5.06 9.36
N GLN A 126 15.83 3.90 8.84
CA GLN A 126 17.07 3.76 8.10
C GLN A 126 17.06 4.58 6.82
N ILE A 127 15.97 4.52 6.05
CA ILE A 127 15.87 5.22 4.78
C ILE A 127 15.75 6.74 4.96
N ARG A 128 15.06 7.21 6.01
CA ARG A 128 15.01 8.62 6.42
C ARG A 128 16.43 9.15 6.69
N LYS A 129 17.25 8.41 7.43
CA LYS A 129 18.64 8.75 7.70
C LYS A 129 19.48 8.73 6.43
N LYS A 130 19.33 7.70 5.58
CA LYS A 130 20.08 7.54 4.33
C LYS A 130 19.91 8.73 3.38
N TYR A 131 18.68 9.21 3.24
CA TYR A 131 18.33 10.31 2.33
C TYR A 131 18.25 11.67 3.03
N ASN A 132 18.56 11.74 4.32
CA ASN A 132 18.51 12.96 5.13
C ASN A 132 17.18 13.71 4.94
N THR A 133 16.07 13.03 5.09
CA THR A 133 14.73 13.58 4.94
C THR A 133 13.78 13.07 6.02
N ASP A 134 12.94 13.95 6.53
CA ASP A 134 11.85 13.67 7.48
C ASP A 134 10.49 13.42 6.78
N LYS A 135 10.46 13.47 5.45
CA LYS A 135 9.26 13.37 4.63
C LYS A 135 8.87 11.93 4.24
N ILE A 136 9.42 10.91 4.89
CA ILE A 136 9.07 9.51 4.62
C ILE A 136 8.28 8.94 5.79
N MET A 137 7.14 8.33 5.49
CA MET A 137 6.27 7.64 6.42
C MET A 137 5.95 6.23 5.92
N PHE A 138 5.50 5.37 6.81
CA PHE A 138 5.01 4.04 6.48
C PHE A 138 3.54 3.89 6.84
N SER A 139 2.76 3.31 5.95
CA SER A 139 1.36 2.96 6.22
C SER A 139 1.08 1.55 5.70
N PRO A 140 0.98 0.55 6.57
CA PRO A 140 0.72 -0.82 6.16
C PRO A 140 -0.61 -0.96 5.43
N GLU A 141 -0.72 -1.99 4.59
CA GLU A 141 -1.96 -2.42 3.96
C GLU A 141 -2.36 -3.82 4.46
N PHE A 142 -3.64 -4.12 4.42
CA PHE A 142 -4.21 -5.41 4.86
C PHE A 142 -5.20 -5.97 3.83
N LEU A 143 -5.03 -5.60 2.56
CA LEU A 143 -5.92 -5.97 1.47
C LEU A 143 -5.63 -7.40 0.94
N ARG A 144 -6.63 -7.97 0.31
CA ARG A 144 -6.53 -9.20 -0.50
C ARG A 144 -6.33 -8.83 -1.96
N GLU A 145 -5.41 -9.51 -2.65
CA GLU A 145 -5.03 -9.16 -4.03
C GLU A 145 -6.23 -9.04 -4.97
N SER A 146 -7.14 -10.01 -5.00
CA SER A 146 -8.31 -9.98 -5.90
C SER A 146 -9.47 -9.10 -5.40
N LYS A 147 -9.35 -8.43 -4.26
CA LYS A 147 -10.37 -7.58 -3.65
C LYS A 147 -9.77 -6.29 -3.08
N ALA A 148 -8.72 -5.81 -3.72
CA ALA A 148 -7.91 -4.73 -3.20
C ALA A 148 -8.71 -3.42 -3.02
N LEU A 149 -9.50 -3.03 -4.01
CA LEU A 149 -10.32 -1.83 -3.89
C LEU A 149 -11.46 -2.03 -2.88
N TYR A 150 -12.13 -3.18 -2.87
CA TYR A 150 -13.15 -3.47 -1.86
C TYR A 150 -12.59 -3.31 -0.43
N ASP A 151 -11.42 -3.89 -0.17
CA ASP A 151 -10.79 -3.82 1.16
C ASP A 151 -10.33 -2.40 1.51
N ASN A 152 -10.02 -1.55 0.54
CA ASN A 152 -9.77 -0.12 0.74
C ASN A 152 -11.05 0.72 0.92
N LEU A 153 -12.16 0.33 0.30
CA LEU A 153 -13.47 0.97 0.50
C LEU A 153 -14.08 0.62 1.87
N TYR A 154 -13.77 -0.58 2.39
CA TYR A 154 -14.25 -1.08 3.67
C TYR A 154 -13.07 -1.54 4.57
N PRO A 155 -12.13 -0.66 4.88
CA PRO A 155 -10.93 -1.06 5.62
C PRO A 155 -11.28 -1.47 7.05
N SER A 156 -10.58 -2.49 7.55
CA SER A 156 -10.70 -2.89 8.95
C SER A 156 -10.17 -1.81 9.89
N ARG A 157 -9.09 -1.15 9.48
CA ARG A 157 -8.41 -0.06 10.16
C ARG A 157 -7.48 0.68 9.20
N ILE A 158 -7.12 1.91 9.55
CA ILE A 158 -6.05 2.69 8.93
C ILE A 158 -4.92 2.81 9.96
N ILE A 159 -3.68 2.57 9.54
CA ILE A 159 -2.49 2.75 10.38
C ILE A 159 -1.51 3.65 9.64
N VAL A 160 -0.98 4.64 10.33
CA VAL A 160 0.07 5.51 9.80
C VAL A 160 1.21 5.57 10.81
N GLY A 161 2.41 5.20 10.37
CA GLY A 161 3.64 5.38 11.13
C GLY A 161 4.02 6.86 11.10
N VAL A 162 4.37 7.42 12.25
CA VAL A 162 4.62 8.85 12.45
C VAL A 162 5.75 9.06 13.45
N ASP A 163 6.47 10.16 13.31
CA ASP A 163 7.34 10.69 14.36
C ASP A 163 6.51 11.64 15.24
N GLU A 164 6.15 11.20 16.44
CA GLU A 164 5.31 11.95 17.37
C GLU A 164 5.98 13.25 17.87
N ASN A 165 7.31 13.36 17.76
CA ASN A 165 8.07 14.53 18.15
C ASN A 165 8.16 15.59 17.04
N ASP A 166 7.79 15.23 15.83
CA ASP A 166 7.74 16.14 14.68
C ASP A 166 6.30 16.51 14.34
N LYS A 167 5.92 17.75 14.67
CA LYS A 167 4.57 18.25 14.40
C LYS A 167 4.19 18.16 12.92
N ASN A 168 5.12 18.41 11.99
CA ASN A 168 4.84 18.36 10.56
C ASN A 168 4.55 16.93 10.12
N SER A 169 5.29 15.95 10.67
CA SER A 169 5.04 14.53 10.47
C SER A 169 3.65 14.13 10.97
N VAL A 170 3.27 14.58 12.16
CA VAL A 170 1.94 14.32 12.76
C VAL A 170 0.83 14.92 11.89
N ASP A 171 0.95 16.19 11.50
CA ASP A 171 -0.05 16.88 10.69
C ASP A 171 -0.22 16.19 9.31
N ALA A 172 0.89 15.79 8.67
CA ALA A 172 0.87 15.06 7.40
C ALA A 172 0.26 13.66 7.54
N ALA A 173 0.56 12.92 8.62
CA ALA A 173 -0.02 11.62 8.88
C ALA A 173 -1.54 11.70 9.05
N HIS A 174 -2.03 12.70 9.79
CA HIS A 174 -3.47 12.95 9.93
C HIS A 174 -4.11 13.34 8.61
N GLN A 175 -3.42 14.14 7.79
CA GLN A 175 -3.92 14.52 6.47
C GLN A 175 -4.03 13.31 5.55
N PHE A 176 -2.99 12.46 5.51
CA PHE A 176 -3.01 11.23 4.73
C PHE A 176 -4.14 10.27 5.19
N ALA A 177 -4.31 10.10 6.49
CA ALA A 177 -5.39 9.27 7.03
C ALA A 177 -6.79 9.79 6.61
N ARG A 178 -7.01 11.13 6.63
CA ARG A 178 -8.25 11.73 6.12
C ARG A 178 -8.50 11.44 4.64
N LEU A 179 -7.46 11.50 3.79
CA LEU A 179 -7.60 11.16 2.37
C LEU A 179 -8.11 9.72 2.16
N LEU A 180 -7.64 8.78 2.99
CA LEU A 180 -8.11 7.40 2.95
C LEU A 180 -9.56 7.27 3.43
N GLN A 181 -9.91 7.97 4.50
CA GLN A 181 -11.28 7.99 5.04
C GLN A 181 -12.27 8.61 4.06
N GLU A 182 -11.91 9.71 3.39
CA GLU A 182 -12.75 10.38 2.39
C GLU A 182 -13.03 9.49 1.16
N GLY A 183 -12.06 8.67 0.75
CA GLY A 183 -12.24 7.72 -0.35
C GLY A 183 -13.03 6.47 0.04
N ALA A 184 -13.08 6.10 1.31
CA ALA A 184 -13.74 4.90 1.80
C ALA A 184 -15.27 5.06 1.83
N ILE A 185 -15.98 3.93 1.74
CA ILE A 185 -17.44 3.87 1.96
C ILE A 185 -17.75 3.61 3.43
N LYS A 186 -16.87 2.85 4.11
CA LYS A 186 -17.06 2.55 5.53
C LYS A 186 -16.92 3.82 6.37
N GLU A 187 -17.89 4.04 7.22
CA GLU A 187 -17.86 5.07 8.27
C GLU A 187 -17.14 4.54 9.53
N ASP A 188 -16.70 5.44 10.40
CA ASP A 188 -16.08 5.12 11.71
C ASP A 188 -14.91 4.13 11.60
N ILE A 189 -13.96 4.41 10.69
CA ILE A 189 -12.79 3.57 10.48
C ILE A 189 -11.81 3.77 11.65
N PRO A 190 -11.47 2.73 12.42
CA PRO A 190 -10.41 2.81 13.41
C PRO A 190 -9.11 3.30 12.78
N THR A 191 -8.61 4.44 13.24
CA THR A 191 -7.40 5.08 12.70
C THR A 191 -6.37 5.20 13.80
N LEU A 192 -5.21 4.61 13.58
CA LEU A 192 -4.15 4.48 14.57
C LEU A 192 -2.88 5.18 14.05
N PHE A 193 -2.28 5.99 14.91
CA PHE A 193 -0.99 6.60 14.69
C PHE A 193 0.00 5.98 15.70
N MET A 194 1.20 5.64 15.24
CA MET A 194 2.21 4.96 16.05
C MET A 194 3.60 5.18 15.47
N GLY A 195 4.65 4.83 16.18
CA GLY A 195 6.01 4.88 15.66
C GLY A 195 6.20 4.06 14.38
N PHE A 196 7.18 4.43 13.57
CA PHE A 196 7.42 3.74 12.28
C PHE A 196 7.69 2.25 12.47
N THR A 197 8.53 1.91 13.44
CA THR A 197 8.93 0.53 13.73
C THR A 197 7.74 -0.31 14.21
N GLU A 198 6.84 0.26 15.01
CA GLU A 198 5.60 -0.37 15.46
C GLU A 198 4.67 -0.62 14.28
N ALA A 199 4.50 0.35 13.38
CA ALA A 199 3.66 0.19 12.19
C ALA A 199 4.18 -0.91 11.25
N GLU A 200 5.50 -0.98 11.04
CA GLU A 200 6.17 -2.04 10.28
C GLU A 200 5.99 -3.42 10.96
N ALA A 201 6.16 -3.47 12.28
CA ALA A 201 5.94 -4.69 13.06
C ALA A 201 4.49 -5.18 12.98
N VAL A 202 3.50 -4.29 13.01
CA VAL A 202 2.09 -4.67 12.81
C VAL A 202 1.89 -5.40 11.48
N LYS A 203 2.51 -4.91 10.39
CA LYS A 203 2.41 -5.59 9.08
C LYS A 203 3.06 -6.96 9.11
N LEU A 204 4.28 -7.07 9.65
CA LEU A 204 5.02 -8.32 9.76
C LEU A 204 4.22 -9.36 10.56
N PHE A 205 3.78 -9.00 11.77
CA PHE A 205 3.08 -9.94 12.64
C PHE A 205 1.68 -10.29 12.15
N SER A 206 0.99 -9.38 11.48
CA SER A 206 -0.30 -9.70 10.83
C SER A 206 -0.13 -10.77 9.74
N ASN A 207 0.88 -10.65 8.89
CA ASN A 207 1.17 -11.62 7.85
C ASN A 207 1.64 -12.96 8.44
N THR A 208 2.52 -12.93 9.44
CA THR A 208 3.02 -14.15 10.11
C THR A 208 1.89 -14.89 10.85
N TYR A 209 1.00 -14.16 11.52
CA TYR A 209 -0.16 -14.77 12.18
C TYR A 209 -1.08 -15.45 11.17
N LEU A 210 -1.31 -14.81 10.01
CA LEU A 210 -2.12 -15.40 8.94
C LEU A 210 -1.48 -16.68 8.40
N ALA A 211 -0.17 -16.67 8.16
CA ALA A 211 0.59 -17.84 7.73
C ALA A 211 0.56 -18.97 8.78
N LEU A 212 0.69 -18.63 10.06
CA LEU A 212 0.56 -19.59 11.16
C LEU A 212 -0.82 -20.26 11.19
N ARG A 213 -1.88 -19.49 10.98
CA ARG A 213 -3.24 -20.06 10.91
C ARG A 213 -3.38 -21.05 9.76
N VAL A 214 -2.87 -20.72 8.58
CA VAL A 214 -2.91 -21.64 7.44
C VAL A 214 -2.13 -22.92 7.74
N ALA A 215 -0.91 -22.80 8.29
CA ALA A 215 -0.10 -23.95 8.67
C ALA A 215 -0.81 -24.83 9.71
N TYR A 216 -1.42 -24.22 10.72
CA TYR A 216 -2.17 -24.95 11.75
C TYR A 216 -3.32 -25.78 11.15
N PHE A 217 -4.12 -25.19 10.26
CA PHE A 217 -5.24 -25.92 9.66
C PHE A 217 -4.78 -26.97 8.64
N ASN A 218 -3.66 -26.78 7.97
CA ASN A 218 -3.07 -27.81 7.13
C ASN A 218 -2.62 -29.04 7.96
N GLU A 219 -1.99 -28.81 9.12
CA GLU A 219 -1.62 -29.89 10.03
C GLU A 219 -2.85 -30.63 10.60
N LEU A 220 -3.90 -29.88 10.96
CA LEU A 220 -5.17 -30.46 11.42
C LEU A 220 -5.82 -31.32 10.35
N ASP A 221 -5.83 -30.86 9.10
CA ASP A 221 -6.39 -31.60 7.96
C ASP A 221 -5.60 -32.89 7.71
N THR A 222 -4.29 -32.83 7.71
CA THR A 222 -3.41 -34.00 7.61
C THR A 222 -3.66 -35.02 8.74
N TYR A 223 -3.82 -34.54 9.98
CA TYR A 223 -4.13 -35.39 11.12
C TYR A 223 -5.49 -36.10 10.94
N ALA A 224 -6.50 -35.32 10.51
CA ALA A 224 -7.84 -35.87 10.27
C ALA A 224 -7.82 -36.93 9.17
N GLU A 225 -7.15 -36.69 8.05
CA GLU A 225 -7.00 -37.64 6.93
C GLU A 225 -6.35 -38.93 7.39
N VAL A 226 -5.23 -38.87 8.10
CA VAL A 226 -4.51 -40.08 8.61
C VAL A 226 -5.36 -40.88 9.59
N ARG A 227 -6.29 -40.25 10.29
CA ARG A 227 -7.17 -40.88 11.28
C ARG A 227 -8.55 -41.26 10.74
N GLY A 228 -8.85 -40.98 9.48
CA GLY A 228 -10.16 -41.18 8.87
C GLY A 228 -11.27 -40.34 9.49
N LEU A 229 -10.92 -39.12 9.96
CA LEU A 229 -11.84 -38.15 10.55
C LEU A 229 -12.31 -37.15 9.50
N ASP A 230 -13.43 -36.50 9.75
CA ASP A 230 -13.96 -35.43 8.92
C ASP A 230 -13.44 -34.07 9.43
N THR A 231 -12.51 -33.44 8.70
CA THR A 231 -11.92 -32.16 9.02
C THR A 231 -12.98 -31.07 9.20
N LYS A 232 -14.02 -31.08 8.36
CA LYS A 232 -15.07 -30.07 8.42
C LYS A 232 -15.82 -30.11 9.75
N GLN A 233 -16.17 -31.30 10.23
CA GLN A 233 -16.84 -31.49 11.53
C GLN A 233 -15.96 -31.09 12.73
N ILE A 234 -14.63 -31.12 12.56
CA ILE A 234 -13.70 -30.69 13.64
C ILE A 234 -13.60 -29.17 13.69
N ILE A 235 -13.75 -28.47 12.56
CA ILE A 235 -13.57 -27.01 12.45
C ILE A 235 -14.87 -26.26 12.75
N GLU A 236 -16.04 -26.78 12.38
CA GLU A 236 -17.38 -26.21 12.63
C GLU A 236 -17.82 -26.49 14.09
#